data_46e92c58ded83f7772b0b2d6b2ead8ad
#
_entry.id   46e92c58ded83f7772b0b2d6b2ead8ad
#
_cell.length_a   1.000
_cell.length_b   1.000
_cell.length_c   1.000
_cell.angle_alpha   90.00
_cell.angle_beta   90.00
_cell.angle_gamma   90.00
#
_symmetry.space_group_name_H-M   'P 1'
#
loop_
_entity.id
_entity.type
_entity.pdbx_description
1 polymer ?
#
loop_
_entity_poly.entity_id
_entity_poly.type
_entity_poly.pdbx_seq_one_letter_code
_entity_poly.pdbx_strand_id
1 'polypeptide(L)'
;MFAEVPEALAEAHRRGWKLFALSNSDRDLIDASLAAIGVPFEGSIVASEIGSYKPAHGHWLRFYEATGADRDRHVHVAQSHFHDIVPASELGIRSVWINRLGERSEPSPTRELPTLDGLADALDELIP
;
A
#
# COMPACT_ATOMS: atom_id res chain seq x y z
N MET A 1 -12.39 4.45 -9.31
CA MET A 1 -11.82 4.73 -7.97
C MET A 1 -12.95 4.80 -6.97
N PHE A 2 -12.78 4.18 -5.81
CA PHE A 2 -13.78 4.24 -4.75
C PHE A 2 -13.81 5.64 -4.12
N ALA A 3 -15.00 6.09 -3.75
CA ALA A 3 -15.23 7.48 -3.33
C ALA A 3 -14.46 7.90 -2.08
N GLU A 4 -14.20 6.97 -1.14
CA GLU A 4 -13.51 7.30 0.12
C GLU A 4 -11.99 7.43 -0.04
N VAL A 5 -11.39 6.98 -1.17
CA VAL A 5 -9.94 6.88 -1.33
C VAL A 5 -9.22 8.23 -1.19
N PRO A 6 -9.61 9.28 -1.93
CA PRO A 6 -8.88 10.57 -1.82
C PRO A 6 -8.88 11.14 -0.40
N GLU A 7 -10.00 11.13 0.29
CA GLU A 7 -10.09 11.70 1.64
C GLU A 7 -9.34 10.87 2.67
N ALA A 8 -9.41 9.54 2.58
CA ALA A 8 -8.70 8.66 3.49
C ALA A 8 -7.17 8.85 3.37
N LEU A 9 -6.67 8.94 2.15
CA LEU A 9 -5.24 9.17 1.91
C LEU A 9 -4.82 10.59 2.28
N ALA A 10 -5.68 11.59 2.06
CA ALA A 10 -5.42 12.96 2.47
C ALA A 10 -5.30 13.06 4.01
N GLU A 11 -6.15 12.35 4.75
CA GLU A 11 -6.07 12.33 6.21
C GLU A 11 -4.78 11.67 6.69
N ALA A 12 -4.37 10.56 6.11
CA ALA A 12 -3.09 9.92 6.44
C ALA A 12 -1.93 10.89 6.18
N HIS A 13 -1.96 11.59 5.05
CA HIS A 13 -0.94 12.58 4.71
C HIS A 13 -0.91 13.73 5.71
N ARG A 14 -2.07 14.26 6.12
CA ARG A 14 -2.16 15.32 7.13
C ARG A 14 -1.55 14.90 8.46
N ARG A 15 -1.63 13.63 8.82
CA ARG A 15 -1.05 13.09 10.06
C ARG A 15 0.44 12.80 9.96
N GLY A 16 1.07 13.11 8.83
CA GLY A 16 2.52 12.96 8.64
C GLY A 16 2.95 11.66 7.98
N TRP A 17 2.00 10.81 7.54
CA TRP A 17 2.34 9.61 6.79
C TRP A 17 2.80 9.97 5.39
N LYS A 18 3.90 9.39 4.97
CA LYS A 18 4.41 9.52 3.59
C LYS A 18 3.81 8.39 2.77
N LEU A 19 3.25 8.73 1.60
CA LEU A 19 2.58 7.79 0.72
C LEU A 19 3.50 7.41 -0.44
N PHE A 20 3.54 6.11 -0.74
CA PHE A 20 4.35 5.58 -1.82
C PHE A 20 3.57 4.46 -2.52
N ALA A 21 3.59 4.39 -3.85
CA ALA A 21 2.81 3.41 -4.59
C ALA A 21 3.69 2.27 -5.11
N LEU A 22 3.24 1.03 -4.91
CA LEU A 22 3.87 -0.18 -5.47
C LEU A 22 2.84 -0.84 -6.38
N SER A 23 3.07 -0.82 -7.69
CA SER A 23 2.04 -1.18 -8.67
C SER A 23 2.53 -2.18 -9.71
N ASN A 24 1.63 -3.09 -10.11
CA ASN A 24 1.81 -3.93 -11.30
C ASN A 24 1.35 -3.21 -12.58
N SER A 25 0.77 -2.01 -12.47
CA SER A 25 0.34 -1.20 -13.61
C SER A 25 1.54 -0.58 -14.33
N ASP A 26 1.31 -0.11 -15.55
CA ASP A 26 2.30 0.67 -16.30
C ASP A 26 2.48 2.06 -15.70
N ARG A 27 3.61 2.70 -16.05
CA ARG A 27 3.91 4.06 -15.60
C ARG A 27 2.77 5.04 -15.90
N ASP A 28 2.24 5.02 -17.11
CA ASP A 28 1.19 5.95 -17.53
C ASP A 28 -0.09 5.74 -16.72
N LEU A 29 -0.47 4.48 -16.46
CA LEU A 29 -1.67 4.16 -15.69
C LEU A 29 -1.54 4.58 -14.22
N ILE A 30 -0.40 4.31 -13.59
CA ILE A 30 -0.21 4.70 -12.19
C ILE A 30 -0.13 6.21 -12.04
N ASP A 31 0.54 6.90 -12.95
CA ASP A 31 0.63 8.36 -12.90
C ASP A 31 -0.75 8.99 -13.05
N ALA A 32 -1.59 8.47 -13.95
CA ALA A 32 -2.98 8.92 -14.10
C ALA A 32 -3.81 8.66 -12.84
N SER A 33 -3.63 7.49 -12.20
CA SER A 33 -4.34 7.14 -10.98
C SER A 33 -3.93 8.05 -9.82
N LEU A 34 -2.64 8.32 -9.65
CA LEU A 34 -2.15 9.19 -8.59
C LEU A 34 -2.62 10.63 -8.79
N ALA A 35 -2.65 11.10 -10.04
CA ALA A 35 -3.19 12.43 -10.37
C ALA A 35 -4.69 12.52 -10.03
N ALA A 36 -5.44 11.47 -10.30
CA ALA A 36 -6.88 11.42 -9.99
C ALA A 36 -7.13 11.42 -8.47
N ILE A 37 -6.28 10.77 -7.69
CA ILE A 37 -6.36 10.79 -6.23
C ILE A 37 -6.10 12.19 -5.68
N GLY A 38 -5.15 12.92 -6.27
CA GLY A 38 -4.87 14.31 -5.92
C GLY A 38 -4.18 14.54 -4.58
N VAL A 39 -3.65 13.48 -3.95
CA VAL A 39 -2.89 13.55 -2.70
C VAL A 39 -1.41 13.35 -3.03
N PRO A 40 -0.48 14.09 -2.40
CA PRO A 40 0.95 13.93 -2.70
C PRO A 40 1.47 12.53 -2.36
N PHE A 41 2.15 11.90 -3.33
CA PHE A 41 2.91 10.66 -3.14
C PHE A 41 4.39 10.97 -3.28
N GLU A 42 5.22 10.34 -2.45
CA GLU A 42 6.68 10.51 -2.51
C GLU A 42 7.28 9.86 -3.76
N GLY A 43 6.62 8.85 -4.30
CA GLY A 43 7.05 8.16 -5.50
C GLY A 43 6.25 6.92 -5.77
N SER A 44 6.67 6.17 -6.79
CA SER A 44 6.02 4.93 -7.18
C SER A 44 7.02 3.97 -7.80
N ILE A 45 6.80 2.67 -7.59
CA ILE A 45 7.57 1.60 -8.22
C ILE A 45 6.61 0.82 -9.10
N VAL A 46 7.00 0.66 -10.36
CA VAL A 46 6.18 0.08 -11.42
C VAL A 46 6.86 -1.19 -11.93
N ALA A 47 6.09 -2.27 -12.06
CA ALA A 47 6.59 -3.58 -12.43
C ALA A 47 7.42 -3.58 -13.70
N SER A 48 6.98 -2.90 -14.76
CA SER A 48 7.70 -2.87 -16.04
C SER A 48 9.07 -2.21 -15.93
N GLU A 49 9.28 -1.30 -14.98
CA GLU A 49 10.55 -0.59 -14.78
C GLU A 49 11.55 -1.40 -13.97
N ILE A 50 11.08 -2.29 -13.11
CA ILE A 50 11.97 -3.11 -12.28
C ILE A 50 12.09 -4.56 -12.75
N GLY A 51 11.32 -4.95 -13.76
CA GLY A 51 11.34 -6.32 -14.27
C GLY A 51 10.81 -7.37 -13.31
N SER A 52 9.91 -6.99 -12.41
CA SER A 52 9.32 -7.88 -11.42
C SER A 52 7.85 -7.53 -11.18
N TYR A 53 7.01 -8.54 -11.03
CA TYR A 53 5.56 -8.38 -10.82
C TYR A 53 5.18 -8.99 -9.47
N LYS A 54 4.33 -8.28 -8.70
CA LYS A 54 3.74 -8.85 -7.50
C LYS A 54 2.94 -10.11 -7.86
N PRO A 55 3.00 -11.19 -7.11
CA PRO A 55 3.42 -11.29 -5.71
C PRO A 55 4.92 -11.56 -5.48
N ALA A 56 5.78 -11.48 -6.49
CA ALA A 56 7.22 -11.52 -6.26
C ALA A 56 7.65 -10.32 -5.39
N HIS A 57 8.78 -10.44 -4.72
CA HIS A 57 9.19 -9.47 -3.70
C HIS A 57 9.88 -8.21 -4.25
N GLY A 58 10.10 -8.12 -5.56
CA GLY A 58 10.89 -7.05 -6.18
C GLY A 58 10.45 -5.63 -5.85
N HIS A 59 9.13 -5.38 -5.79
CA HIS A 59 8.61 -4.06 -5.47
C HIS A 59 9.05 -3.58 -4.07
N TRP A 60 8.94 -4.44 -3.05
CA TRP A 60 9.29 -4.09 -1.67
C TRP A 60 10.79 -3.92 -1.51
N LEU A 61 11.59 -4.83 -2.10
CA LEU A 61 13.05 -4.74 -2.04
C LEU A 61 13.54 -3.47 -2.71
N ARG A 62 12.99 -3.15 -3.88
CA ARG A 62 13.32 -1.91 -4.59
C ARG A 62 12.89 -0.67 -3.81
N PHE A 63 11.72 -0.72 -3.17
CA PHE A 63 11.23 0.37 -2.33
C PHE A 63 12.21 0.68 -1.19
N TYR A 64 12.64 -0.34 -0.46
CA TYR A 64 13.60 -0.12 0.63
C TYR A 64 14.95 0.37 0.13
N GLU A 65 15.42 -0.15 -0.98
CA GLU A 65 16.67 0.31 -1.61
C GLU A 65 16.57 1.78 -2.03
N ALA A 66 15.46 2.16 -2.65
CA ALA A 66 15.30 3.51 -3.19
C ALA A 66 15.05 4.56 -2.10
N THR A 67 14.39 4.21 -1.01
CA THR A 67 13.94 5.16 0.02
C THR A 67 14.73 5.08 1.32
N GLY A 68 15.35 3.94 1.62
CA GLY A 68 15.97 3.72 2.93
C GLY A 68 14.94 3.64 4.06
N ALA A 69 13.67 3.39 3.76
CA ALA A 69 12.60 3.37 4.76
C ALA A 69 12.86 2.34 5.85
N ASP A 70 12.51 2.71 7.08
CA ASP A 70 12.59 1.82 8.24
C ASP A 70 11.41 0.83 8.19
N ARG A 71 11.72 -0.47 8.13
CA ARG A 71 10.70 -1.53 8.09
C ARG A 71 9.76 -1.48 9.30
N ASP A 72 10.26 -1.09 10.46
CA ASP A 72 9.46 -1.01 11.67
C ASP A 72 8.46 0.15 11.65
N ARG A 73 8.60 1.07 10.71
CA ARG A 73 7.72 2.22 10.52
C ARG A 73 6.99 2.19 9.18
N HIS A 74 6.98 1.05 8.51
CA HIS A 74 6.34 0.86 7.22
C HIS A 74 5.10 -0.02 7.36
N VAL A 75 4.00 0.40 6.74
CA VAL A 75 2.76 -0.38 6.65
C VAL A 75 2.36 -0.48 5.18
N HIS A 76 2.15 -1.69 4.70
CA HIS A 76 1.67 -1.92 3.33
C HIS A 76 0.15 -2.00 3.34
N VAL A 77 -0.50 -1.13 2.57
CA VAL A 77 -1.96 -1.05 2.48
C VAL A 77 -2.39 -1.51 1.10
N ALA A 78 -3.26 -2.50 1.02
CA ALA A 78 -3.65 -3.05 -0.28
C ALA A 78 -5.00 -3.75 -0.26
N GLN A 79 -5.61 -3.86 -1.43
CA GLN A 79 -6.86 -4.56 -1.64
C GLN A 79 -6.64 -6.02 -2.06
N SER A 80 -5.56 -6.35 -2.76
CA SER A 80 -5.31 -7.70 -3.24
C SER A 80 -4.57 -8.54 -2.20
N HIS A 81 -5.23 -9.59 -1.72
CA HIS A 81 -4.59 -10.52 -0.79
C HIS A 81 -3.42 -11.26 -1.46
N PHE A 82 -3.66 -11.85 -2.63
CA PHE A 82 -2.66 -12.66 -3.34
C PHE A 82 -1.43 -11.83 -3.75
N HIS A 83 -1.64 -10.66 -4.32
CA HIS A 83 -0.54 -9.85 -4.86
C HIS A 83 0.21 -9.06 -3.79
N ASP A 84 -0.41 -8.76 -2.66
CA ASP A 84 0.12 -7.80 -1.71
C ASP A 84 0.25 -8.35 -0.29
N ILE A 85 -0.81 -8.94 0.27
CA ILE A 85 -0.80 -9.38 1.66
C ILE A 85 0.11 -10.61 1.84
N VAL A 86 0.06 -11.55 0.89
CA VAL A 86 0.92 -12.74 0.92
C VAL A 86 2.40 -12.36 0.95
N PRO A 87 2.92 -11.57 -0.02
CA PRO A 87 4.34 -11.19 0.02
C PRO A 87 4.69 -10.31 1.22
N ALA A 88 3.81 -9.41 1.66
CA ALA A 88 4.07 -8.61 2.87
C ALA A 88 4.26 -9.51 4.09
N SER A 89 3.41 -10.53 4.23
CA SER A 89 3.54 -11.53 5.29
C SER A 89 4.86 -12.29 5.20
N GLU A 90 5.24 -12.72 3.99
CA GLU A 90 6.49 -13.44 3.76
C GLU A 90 7.71 -12.60 4.13
N LEU A 91 7.65 -11.30 3.91
CA LEU A 91 8.73 -10.36 4.22
C LEU A 91 8.69 -9.82 5.65
N GLY A 92 7.67 -10.17 6.43
CA GLY A 92 7.50 -9.67 7.79
C GLY A 92 7.13 -8.21 7.88
N ILE A 93 6.46 -7.69 6.86
CA ILE A 93 6.02 -6.29 6.78
C ILE A 93 4.59 -6.18 7.32
N ARG A 94 4.32 -5.19 8.16
CA ARG A 94 2.97 -4.90 8.62
C ARG A 94 2.08 -4.59 7.44
N SER A 95 0.85 -5.10 7.45
CA SER A 95 -0.09 -4.88 6.36
C SER A 95 -1.49 -4.54 6.84
N VAL A 96 -2.20 -3.74 6.05
CA VAL A 96 -3.63 -3.49 6.20
C VAL A 96 -4.31 -3.97 4.93
N TRP A 97 -5.15 -4.98 5.06
CA TRP A 97 -5.91 -5.52 3.94
C TRP A 97 -7.26 -4.81 3.84
N ILE A 98 -7.48 -4.13 2.71
CA ILE A 98 -8.77 -3.50 2.42
C ILE A 98 -9.65 -4.56 1.76
N ASN A 99 -10.37 -5.29 2.58
CA ASN A 99 -11.17 -6.44 2.17
C ASN A 99 -12.62 -6.05 1.91
N ARG A 100 -12.87 -5.47 0.74
CA ARG A 100 -14.20 -4.97 0.37
C ARG A 100 -15.24 -6.05 0.19
N LEU A 101 -14.82 -7.27 -0.17
CA LEU A 101 -15.72 -8.38 -0.48
C LEU A 101 -15.96 -9.31 0.72
N GLY A 102 -15.31 -9.08 1.85
CA GLY A 102 -15.44 -9.91 3.04
C GLY A 102 -14.92 -11.33 2.85
N GLU A 103 -13.85 -11.48 2.05
CA GLU A 103 -13.25 -12.78 1.78
C GLU A 103 -12.47 -13.30 2.98
N ARG A 104 -12.23 -14.62 3.01
CA ARG A 104 -11.34 -15.26 3.98
C ARG A 104 -10.14 -15.81 3.24
N SER A 105 -8.95 -15.48 3.72
CA SER A 105 -7.71 -15.93 3.10
C SER A 105 -6.58 -15.97 4.13
N GLU A 106 -5.63 -16.88 3.89
CA GLU A 106 -4.42 -16.99 4.69
C GLU A 106 -3.21 -16.61 3.83
N PRO A 107 -2.17 -15.98 4.38
CA PRO A 107 -2.05 -15.55 5.79
C PRO A 107 -2.91 -14.34 6.14
N SER A 108 -3.15 -14.14 7.43
CA SER A 108 -3.89 -12.98 7.92
C SER A 108 -3.05 -11.71 7.82
N PRO A 109 -3.64 -10.53 7.49
CA PRO A 109 -2.94 -9.26 7.56
C PRO A 109 -2.72 -8.83 9.03
N THR A 110 -1.95 -7.76 9.25
CA THR A 110 -1.83 -7.17 10.58
C THR A 110 -3.15 -6.55 11.01
N ARG A 111 -3.85 -5.89 10.07
CA ARG A 111 -5.17 -5.31 10.28
C ARG A 111 -6.02 -5.49 9.01
N GLU A 112 -7.30 -5.64 9.17
CA GLU A 112 -8.25 -5.72 8.06
C GLU A 112 -9.31 -4.63 8.18
N LEU A 113 -9.63 -3.97 7.07
CA LEU A 113 -10.67 -2.95 6.99
C LEU A 113 -11.56 -3.25 5.79
N PRO A 114 -12.88 -2.98 5.88
CA PRO A 114 -13.77 -3.19 4.72
C PRO A 114 -13.61 -2.11 3.64
N THR A 115 -13.17 -0.92 4.02
CA THR A 115 -12.88 0.20 3.11
C THR A 115 -11.69 0.98 3.65
N LEU A 116 -11.24 2.02 2.93
CA LEU A 116 -10.17 2.90 3.43
C LEU A 116 -10.64 3.86 4.54
N ASP A 117 -11.94 3.92 4.82
CA ASP A 117 -12.43 4.69 5.95
C ASP A 117 -11.75 4.22 7.24
N GLY A 118 -11.23 5.17 8.02
CA GLY A 118 -10.51 4.86 9.25
C GLY A 118 -9.07 4.41 9.07
N LEU A 119 -8.52 4.49 7.84
CA LEU A 119 -7.15 4.08 7.57
C LEU A 119 -6.13 4.82 8.44
N ALA A 120 -6.25 6.14 8.57
CA ALA A 120 -5.28 6.93 9.34
C ALA A 120 -5.27 6.50 10.82
N ASP A 121 -6.43 6.21 11.40
CA ASP A 121 -6.52 5.67 12.76
C ASP A 121 -5.83 4.32 12.87
N ALA A 122 -6.07 3.43 11.93
CA ALA A 122 -5.43 2.11 11.90
C ALA A 122 -3.91 2.23 11.81
N LEU A 123 -3.39 3.11 10.96
CA LEU A 123 -1.96 3.33 10.82
C LEU A 123 -1.34 3.85 12.11
N ASP A 124 -1.99 4.82 12.76
CA ASP A 124 -1.51 5.41 14.01
C ASP A 124 -1.53 4.37 15.16
N GLU A 125 -2.48 3.44 15.15
CA GLU A 125 -2.53 2.35 16.12
C GLU A 125 -1.44 1.32 15.89
N LEU A 126 -1.09 1.02 14.63
CA LEU A 126 -0.05 0.06 14.30
C LEU A 126 1.34 0.60 14.56
N ILE A 127 1.55 1.89 14.36
CA ILE A 127 2.83 2.58 14.59
C ILE A 127 2.55 3.85 15.38
N PRO A 128 2.46 3.71 16.71
CA PRO A 128 2.14 4.85 17.58
C PRO A 128 3.27 5.87 17.70
#